data_3f47e7f37117aedbc249ec8c6b3f00f9
#
_entry.id   3f47e7f37117aedbc249ec8c6b3f00f9
#
_cell.length_a   1.000
_cell.length_b   1.000
_cell.length_c   1.000
_cell.angle_alpha   90.00
_cell.angle_beta   90.00
_cell.angle_gamma   90.00
#
_symmetry.space_group_name_H-M   'P 1'
#
loop_
_entity.id
_entity.type
_entity.pdbx_description
1 polymer ?
#
loop_
_entity_poly.entity_id
_entity_poly.type
_entity_poly.pdbx_seq_one_letter_code
_entity_poly.pdbx_strand_id
1 'polypeptide(L)'
;MNTIIILTVLVVIFALTFDFINGFHDTANAIATSVSTRALPPRVAIIMAATMNFIGAITFVGVAKALTKDIVDPFSLNAFEGDTTGSVVILAALISAIIWNLLTWYFGIPSSSSHTLIGSIAGAAVASAGFDVLNYGGFTKILMALVFSPILAICAGFIMMTLFKLWFKNLNLYRTNKGFRTMQIFTAAIQSFTHGTNDAQKAMGIMTMALIAGGLHSGDDIPFWVRAAAATAMGLGTSIGGYKIIKTVGGKIMKIRPVNGVAADLASATVIFGATLIHLPVSTTHVISSSIMGVGSAQRVRGVNWGMARKIVTTWVITMPISAVMASVIYFVLSLFF
;
A
#
# COMPACT_ATOMS: atom_id res chain seq x y z
N MET A 1 26.38 7.25 -23.07
CA MET A 1 25.07 7.55 -22.44
C MET A 1 25.43 7.95 -21.03
N ASN A 2 25.01 9.12 -20.56
CA ASN A 2 25.42 9.60 -19.24
C ASN A 2 24.96 8.65 -18.14
N THR A 3 25.80 8.37 -17.15
CA THR A 3 25.51 7.49 -16.02
C THR A 3 24.16 7.84 -15.34
N ILE A 4 23.85 9.13 -15.25
CA ILE A 4 22.57 9.64 -14.70
C ILE A 4 21.38 9.09 -15.48
N ILE A 5 21.41 9.09 -16.82
CA ILE A 5 20.30 8.58 -17.65
C ILE A 5 20.12 7.08 -17.42
N ILE A 6 21.22 6.32 -17.34
CA ILE A 6 21.18 4.88 -17.07
C ILE A 6 20.52 4.63 -15.71
N LEU A 7 20.97 5.35 -14.67
CA LEU A 7 20.40 5.22 -13.32
C LEU A 7 18.92 5.61 -13.28
N THR A 8 18.53 6.71 -13.96
CA THR A 8 17.11 7.11 -14.03
C THR A 8 16.25 6.01 -14.68
N VAL A 9 16.72 5.43 -15.79
CA VAL A 9 16.02 4.32 -16.46
C VAL A 9 15.95 3.09 -15.54
N LEU A 10 17.01 2.75 -14.84
CA LEU A 10 17.00 1.66 -13.86
C LEU A 10 15.99 1.92 -12.73
N VAL A 11 15.97 3.12 -12.16
CA VAL A 11 14.99 3.49 -11.12
C VAL A 11 13.56 3.34 -11.64
N VAL A 12 13.25 3.80 -12.85
CA VAL A 12 11.92 3.64 -13.47
C VAL A 12 11.55 2.15 -13.59
N ILE A 13 12.47 1.31 -14.08
CA ILE A 13 12.24 -0.14 -14.21
C ILE A 13 11.98 -0.77 -12.84
N PHE A 14 12.80 -0.44 -11.83
CA PHE A 14 12.63 -0.98 -10.49
C PHE A 14 11.37 -0.44 -9.79
N ALA A 15 10.98 0.82 -10.03
CA ALA A 15 9.74 1.37 -9.52
C ALA A 15 8.49 0.67 -10.11
N LEU A 16 8.49 0.40 -11.41
CA LEU A 16 7.44 -0.39 -12.05
C LEU A 16 7.43 -1.85 -11.55
N THR A 17 8.60 -2.44 -11.32
CA THR A 17 8.73 -3.77 -10.74
C THR A 17 8.19 -3.80 -9.31
N PHE A 18 8.51 -2.78 -8.50
CA PHE A 18 7.96 -2.62 -7.15
C PHE A 18 6.43 -2.53 -7.20
N ASP A 19 5.88 -1.72 -8.10
CA ASP A 19 4.43 -1.52 -8.19
C ASP A 19 3.70 -2.77 -8.70
N PHE A 20 4.32 -3.50 -9.61
CA PHE A 20 3.85 -4.82 -10.06
C PHE A 20 3.81 -5.83 -8.90
N ILE A 21 4.88 -5.89 -8.09
CA ILE A 21 4.96 -6.75 -6.91
C ILE A 21 3.93 -6.32 -5.86
N ASN A 22 3.80 -5.02 -5.64
CA ASN A 22 2.77 -4.45 -4.76
C ASN A 22 1.36 -4.85 -5.22
N GLY A 23 1.11 -4.83 -6.53
CA GLY A 23 -0.16 -5.27 -7.11
C GLY A 23 -0.54 -6.69 -6.70
N PHE A 24 0.33 -7.70 -6.81
CA PHE A 24 -0.02 -9.06 -6.42
C PHE A 24 0.11 -9.33 -4.91
N HIS A 25 0.95 -8.57 -4.21
CA HIS A 25 1.10 -8.67 -2.76
C HIS A 25 -0.15 -8.12 -2.05
N ASP A 26 -0.59 -6.94 -2.42
CA ASP A 26 -1.64 -6.21 -1.71
C ASP A 26 -3.05 -6.41 -2.27
N THR A 27 -3.20 -6.97 -3.48
CA THR A 27 -4.51 -7.37 -4.04
C THR A 27 -5.31 -8.25 -3.10
N ALA A 28 -4.61 -9.10 -2.34
CA ALA A 28 -5.21 -9.92 -1.31
C ALA A 28 -6.08 -9.10 -0.35
N ASN A 29 -5.65 -7.89 -0.04
CA ASN A 29 -6.32 -7.03 0.92
C ASN A 29 -7.68 -6.55 0.37
N ALA A 30 -7.72 -6.14 -0.90
CA ALA A 30 -8.91 -5.57 -1.51
C ALA A 30 -10.04 -6.61 -1.74
N ILE A 31 -9.71 -7.89 -1.93
CA ILE A 31 -10.68 -8.94 -2.26
C ILE A 31 -10.77 -10.09 -1.25
N ALA A 32 -9.97 -10.05 -0.17
CA ALA A 32 -9.93 -11.14 0.81
C ALA A 32 -11.31 -11.43 1.42
N THR A 33 -12.09 -10.41 1.70
CA THR A 33 -13.43 -10.50 2.27
C THR A 33 -14.41 -11.16 1.30
N SER A 34 -14.46 -10.70 0.05
CA SER A 34 -15.39 -11.19 -0.99
C SER A 34 -15.09 -12.61 -1.44
N VAL A 35 -13.82 -12.99 -1.50
CA VAL A 35 -13.39 -14.37 -1.80
C VAL A 35 -13.71 -15.29 -0.63
N SER A 36 -13.43 -14.87 0.61
CA SER A 36 -13.68 -15.70 1.81
C SER A 36 -15.14 -15.98 2.08
N THR A 37 -16.01 -15.03 1.77
CA THR A 37 -17.48 -15.21 1.89
C THR A 37 -18.10 -15.92 0.70
N ARG A 38 -17.31 -16.21 -0.33
CA ARG A 38 -17.76 -16.74 -1.61
C ARG A 38 -18.79 -15.82 -2.30
N ALA A 39 -18.67 -14.51 -2.09
CA ALA A 39 -19.47 -13.52 -2.82
C ALA A 39 -19.00 -13.44 -4.28
N LEU A 40 -17.70 -13.58 -4.50
CA LEU A 40 -17.07 -13.66 -5.83
C LEU A 40 -16.17 -14.91 -5.93
N PRO A 41 -16.17 -15.60 -7.09
CA PRO A 41 -15.13 -16.57 -7.40
C PRO A 41 -13.76 -15.89 -7.45
N PRO A 42 -12.67 -16.51 -7.00
CA PRO A 42 -11.35 -15.87 -6.93
C PRO A 42 -10.90 -15.22 -8.24
N ARG A 43 -11.08 -15.89 -9.37
CA ARG A 43 -10.70 -15.37 -10.70
C ARG A 43 -11.45 -14.09 -11.05
N VAL A 44 -12.76 -14.06 -10.81
CA VAL A 44 -13.61 -12.88 -11.08
C VAL A 44 -13.22 -11.72 -10.15
N ALA A 45 -12.98 -12.01 -8.87
CA ALA A 45 -12.55 -11.03 -7.89
C ALA A 45 -11.21 -10.40 -8.28
N ILE A 46 -10.25 -11.20 -8.76
CA ILE A 46 -8.93 -10.73 -9.22
C ILE A 46 -9.07 -9.83 -10.45
N ILE A 47 -9.84 -10.22 -11.46
CA ILE A 47 -10.04 -9.41 -12.67
C ILE A 47 -10.73 -8.09 -12.32
N MET A 48 -11.77 -8.14 -11.50
CA MET A 48 -12.45 -6.94 -11.01
C MET A 48 -11.48 -6.02 -10.25
N ALA A 49 -10.69 -6.58 -9.33
CA ALA A 49 -9.71 -5.80 -8.56
C ALA A 49 -8.63 -5.19 -9.46
N ALA A 50 -8.11 -5.94 -10.44
CA ALA A 50 -7.12 -5.42 -11.39
C ALA A 50 -7.67 -4.23 -12.17
N THR A 51 -8.91 -4.34 -12.68
CA THR A 51 -9.57 -3.26 -13.41
C THR A 51 -9.82 -2.05 -12.52
N MET A 52 -10.35 -2.26 -11.30
CA MET A 52 -10.65 -1.17 -10.38
C MET A 52 -9.39 -0.49 -9.84
N ASN A 53 -8.33 -1.25 -9.54
CA ASN A 53 -7.03 -0.72 -9.16
C ASN A 53 -6.44 0.14 -10.29
N PHE A 54 -6.51 -0.32 -11.53
CA PHE A 54 -6.03 0.45 -12.69
C PHE A 54 -6.78 1.79 -12.81
N ILE A 55 -8.13 1.76 -12.74
CA ILE A 55 -8.94 2.97 -12.83
C ILE A 55 -8.64 3.91 -11.65
N GLY A 56 -8.53 3.38 -10.43
CA GLY A 56 -8.19 4.16 -9.24
C GLY A 56 -6.81 4.81 -9.37
N ALA A 57 -5.82 4.06 -9.82
CA ALA A 57 -4.44 4.51 -10.00
C ALA A 57 -4.32 5.69 -10.96
N ILE A 58 -5.05 5.68 -12.08
CA ILE A 58 -4.94 6.74 -13.09
C ILE A 58 -5.66 8.04 -12.69
N THR A 59 -6.60 7.95 -11.72
CA THR A 59 -7.52 9.06 -11.39
C THR A 59 -6.90 10.10 -10.46
N PHE A 60 -6.06 9.69 -9.49
CA PHE A 60 -5.53 10.57 -8.45
C PHE A 60 -3.99 10.61 -8.48
N VAL A 61 -3.41 11.77 -8.09
CA VAL A 61 -1.95 11.99 -8.05
C VAL A 61 -1.47 12.73 -6.79
N GLY A 62 -2.36 13.07 -5.86
CA GLY A 62 -2.03 13.91 -4.71
C GLY A 62 -1.03 13.25 -3.74
N VAL A 63 -1.16 11.94 -3.52
CA VAL A 63 -0.24 11.16 -2.67
C VAL A 63 1.14 11.05 -3.33
N ALA A 64 1.21 10.91 -4.67
CA ALA A 64 2.48 10.88 -5.38
C ALA A 64 3.25 12.20 -5.20
N LYS A 65 2.56 13.34 -5.30
CA LYS A 65 3.16 14.67 -5.08
C LYS A 65 3.65 14.86 -3.64
N ALA A 66 2.91 14.36 -2.65
CA ALA A 66 3.34 14.40 -1.26
C ALA A 66 4.61 13.58 -1.04
N LEU A 67 4.68 12.36 -1.58
CA LEU A 67 5.84 11.49 -1.43
C LEU A 67 7.11 12.08 -2.05
N THR A 68 7.01 12.81 -3.18
CA THR A 68 8.17 13.44 -3.82
C THR A 68 8.85 14.50 -2.97
N LYS A 69 8.16 15.08 -1.97
CA LYS A 69 8.65 16.22 -1.19
C LYS A 69 8.77 15.96 0.31
N ASP A 70 7.96 15.03 0.83
CA ASP A 70 7.75 14.90 2.28
C ASP A 70 8.74 13.95 2.97
N ILE A 71 9.46 13.08 2.26
CA ILE A 71 10.41 12.14 2.89
C ILE A 71 11.83 12.71 2.83
N VAL A 72 12.29 12.96 1.63
CA VAL A 72 13.62 13.50 1.32
C VAL A 72 13.46 14.45 0.14
N ASP A 73 14.11 15.61 0.19
CA ASP A 73 14.14 16.49 -0.97
C ASP A 73 15.09 15.91 -2.03
N PRO A 74 14.60 15.53 -3.21
CA PRO A 74 15.45 14.97 -4.28
C PRO A 74 16.59 15.89 -4.69
N PHE A 75 16.37 17.20 -4.60
CA PHE A 75 17.40 18.20 -4.95
C PHE A 75 18.48 18.33 -3.87
N SER A 76 18.17 18.04 -2.61
CA SER A 76 19.16 18.07 -1.53
C SER A 76 20.15 16.91 -1.60
N LEU A 77 19.78 15.82 -2.26
CA LEU A 77 20.65 14.64 -2.48
C LEU A 77 21.60 14.81 -3.67
N ASN A 78 21.31 15.73 -4.60
CA ASN A 78 22.13 16.02 -5.77
C ASN A 78 22.74 17.41 -5.62
N ALA A 79 23.68 17.56 -4.68
CA ALA A 79 24.29 18.86 -4.35
C ALA A 79 25.12 19.47 -5.48
N PHE A 80 25.54 18.67 -6.48
CA PHE A 80 26.37 19.09 -7.61
C PHE A 80 25.87 18.53 -8.95
N GLU A 81 26.09 19.29 -10.02
CA GLU A 81 25.81 18.85 -11.38
C GLU A 81 26.62 17.56 -11.69
N GLY A 82 25.94 16.47 -12.03
CA GLY A 82 26.57 15.17 -12.29
C GLY A 82 26.58 14.18 -11.10
N ASP A 83 26.07 14.58 -9.93
CA ASP A 83 25.97 13.68 -8.75
C ASP A 83 24.88 12.61 -8.98
N THR A 84 25.26 11.35 -8.77
CA THR A 84 24.39 10.17 -8.91
C THR A 84 23.77 9.74 -7.59
N THR A 85 24.15 10.35 -6.46
CA THR A 85 23.79 9.93 -5.09
C THR A 85 22.29 9.77 -4.91
N GLY A 86 21.50 10.75 -5.34
CA GLY A 86 20.03 10.68 -5.22
C GLY A 86 19.41 9.49 -5.97
N SER A 87 19.90 9.22 -7.17
CA SER A 87 19.44 8.07 -7.98
C SER A 87 19.84 6.73 -7.34
N VAL A 88 21.03 6.64 -6.77
CA VAL A 88 21.53 5.45 -6.06
C VAL A 88 20.74 5.20 -4.78
N VAL A 89 20.42 6.25 -4.01
CA VAL A 89 19.54 6.17 -2.83
C VAL A 89 18.18 5.60 -3.20
N ILE A 90 17.55 6.13 -4.25
CA ILE A 90 16.22 5.66 -4.70
C ILE A 90 16.30 4.21 -5.19
N LEU A 91 17.33 3.86 -5.94
CA LEU A 91 17.53 2.49 -6.44
C LEU A 91 17.73 1.51 -5.28
N ALA A 92 18.56 1.84 -4.30
CA ALA A 92 18.77 1.04 -3.10
C ALA A 92 17.46 0.82 -2.32
N ALA A 93 16.67 1.88 -2.17
CA ALA A 93 15.38 1.82 -1.51
C ALA A 93 14.40 0.89 -2.24
N LEU A 94 14.32 0.96 -3.57
CA LEU A 94 13.46 0.11 -4.38
C LEU A 94 13.87 -1.37 -4.30
N ILE A 95 15.17 -1.66 -4.41
CA ILE A 95 15.68 -3.03 -4.30
C ILE A 95 15.34 -3.62 -2.91
N SER A 96 15.56 -2.86 -1.84
CA SER A 96 15.18 -3.27 -0.49
C SER A 96 13.69 -3.53 -0.37
N ALA A 97 12.86 -2.63 -0.88
CA ALA A 97 11.41 -2.76 -0.83
C ALA A 97 10.90 -3.98 -1.61
N ILE A 98 11.46 -4.25 -2.77
CA ILE A 98 11.16 -5.43 -3.59
C ILE A 98 11.51 -6.71 -2.83
N ILE A 99 12.72 -6.80 -2.28
CA ILE A 99 13.18 -7.98 -1.53
C ILE A 99 12.24 -8.24 -0.34
N TRP A 100 11.93 -7.21 0.46
CA TRP A 100 11.05 -7.38 1.62
C TRP A 100 9.63 -7.80 1.23
N ASN A 101 9.05 -7.18 0.20
CA ASN A 101 7.71 -7.55 -0.28
C ASN A 101 7.67 -8.99 -0.80
N LEU A 102 8.70 -9.44 -1.53
CA LEU A 102 8.80 -10.83 -2.00
C LEU A 102 8.95 -11.82 -0.85
N LEU A 103 9.76 -11.51 0.16
CA LEU A 103 9.93 -12.34 1.35
C LEU A 103 8.60 -12.48 2.10
N THR A 104 7.92 -11.39 2.40
CA THR A 104 6.66 -11.42 3.14
C THR A 104 5.54 -12.09 2.35
N TRP A 105 5.50 -11.89 1.03
CA TRP A 105 4.59 -12.61 0.14
C TRP A 105 4.85 -14.12 0.13
N TYR A 106 6.11 -14.53 0.05
CA TYR A 106 6.49 -15.94 0.07
C TYR A 106 5.99 -16.65 1.33
N PHE A 107 6.11 -16.02 2.49
CA PHE A 107 5.62 -16.54 3.77
C PHE A 107 4.12 -16.31 4.00
N GLY A 108 3.43 -15.58 3.12
CA GLY A 108 2.01 -15.25 3.26
C GLY A 108 1.71 -14.35 4.46
N ILE A 109 2.66 -13.47 4.79
CA ILE A 109 2.56 -12.50 5.89
C ILE A 109 2.08 -11.17 5.30
N PRO A 110 0.91 -10.63 5.74
CA PRO A 110 0.43 -9.34 5.28
C PRO A 110 1.28 -8.23 5.90
N SER A 111 2.28 -7.78 5.16
CA SER A 111 3.11 -6.63 5.50
C SER A 111 2.63 -5.37 4.78
N SER A 112 3.23 -4.25 5.06
CA SER A 112 2.90 -2.95 4.47
C SER A 112 3.94 -2.52 3.46
N SER A 113 3.57 -2.47 2.19
CA SER A 113 4.42 -1.89 1.13
C SER A 113 4.77 -0.42 1.39
N SER A 114 3.87 0.35 2.03
CA SER A 114 4.13 1.74 2.42
C SER A 114 5.22 1.85 3.48
N HIS A 115 5.13 1.05 4.56
CA HIS A 115 6.17 1.02 5.60
C HIS A 115 7.52 0.57 5.03
N THR A 116 7.49 -0.44 4.16
CA THR A 116 8.68 -0.95 3.49
C THR A 116 9.34 0.13 2.67
N LEU A 117 8.59 0.81 1.81
CA LEU A 117 9.13 1.82 0.91
C LEU A 117 9.64 3.05 1.66
N ILE A 118 8.85 3.59 2.59
CA ILE A 118 9.20 4.79 3.36
C ILE A 118 10.41 4.50 4.26
N GLY A 119 10.45 3.33 4.91
CA GLY A 119 11.60 2.88 5.68
C GLY A 119 12.85 2.73 4.81
N SER A 120 12.72 2.13 3.63
CA SER A 120 13.84 1.95 2.70
C SER A 120 14.38 3.28 2.18
N ILE A 121 13.52 4.24 1.81
CA ILE A 121 13.97 5.58 1.36
C ILE A 121 14.70 6.29 2.51
N ALA A 122 14.12 6.32 3.70
CA ALA A 122 14.73 6.96 4.85
C ALA A 122 16.09 6.31 5.21
N GLY A 123 16.15 4.96 5.20
CA GLY A 123 17.39 4.23 5.52
C GLY A 123 18.50 4.47 4.51
N ALA A 124 18.21 4.41 3.22
CA ALA A 124 19.20 4.68 2.16
C ALA A 124 19.66 6.14 2.19
N ALA A 125 18.74 7.10 2.41
CA ALA A 125 19.06 8.51 2.49
C ALA A 125 19.94 8.82 3.71
N VAL A 126 19.62 8.29 4.89
CA VAL A 126 20.45 8.44 6.10
C VAL A 126 21.83 7.81 5.90
N ALA A 127 21.93 6.67 5.22
CA ALA A 127 23.21 6.04 4.91
C ALA A 127 24.06 6.88 3.95
N SER A 128 23.44 7.67 3.06
CA SER A 128 24.14 8.51 2.09
C SER A 128 24.64 9.84 2.67
N ALA A 129 23.84 10.53 3.48
CA ALA A 129 24.09 11.91 3.88
C ALA A 129 23.79 12.20 5.37
N GLY A 130 23.54 11.15 6.18
CA GLY A 130 23.21 11.30 7.60
C GLY A 130 21.74 11.68 7.83
N PHE A 131 21.42 11.95 9.09
CA PHE A 131 20.01 12.19 9.50
C PHE A 131 19.47 13.55 9.02
N ASP A 132 20.34 14.52 8.75
CA ASP A 132 19.93 15.88 8.36
C ASP A 132 19.29 15.97 6.98
N VAL A 133 19.41 14.92 6.16
CA VAL A 133 18.80 14.85 4.83
C VAL A 133 17.28 14.62 4.88
N LEU A 134 16.76 14.14 6.02
CA LEU A 134 15.34 13.88 6.17
C LEU A 134 14.53 15.16 6.33
N ASN A 135 13.45 15.27 5.57
CA ASN A 135 12.45 16.30 5.81
C ASN A 135 11.61 15.92 7.05
N TYR A 136 12.07 16.31 8.24
CA TYR A 136 11.43 15.93 9.51
C TYR A 136 9.95 16.30 9.57
N GLY A 137 9.54 17.44 9.00
CA GLY A 137 8.14 17.88 8.99
C GLY A 137 7.25 16.93 8.16
N GLY A 138 7.65 16.67 6.93
CA GLY A 138 6.94 15.78 6.03
C GLY A 138 7.00 14.32 6.50
N PHE A 139 8.21 13.85 6.89
CA PHE A 139 8.41 12.49 7.37
C PHE A 139 7.56 12.17 8.60
N THR A 140 7.51 13.09 9.59
CA THR A 140 6.67 12.93 10.79
C THR A 140 5.19 12.89 10.43
N LYS A 141 4.73 13.74 9.50
CA LYS A 141 3.35 13.75 8.99
C LYS A 141 2.98 12.39 8.39
N ILE A 142 3.87 11.81 7.57
CA ILE A 142 3.67 10.48 6.98
C ILE A 142 3.64 9.40 8.07
N LEU A 143 4.58 9.41 9.02
CA LEU A 143 4.60 8.46 10.14
C LEU A 143 3.31 8.52 10.95
N MET A 144 2.82 9.71 11.25
CA MET A 144 1.54 9.90 11.96
C MET A 144 0.39 9.30 11.16
N ALA A 145 0.32 9.52 9.84
CA ALA A 145 -0.70 8.93 8.99
C ALA A 145 -0.66 7.39 9.02
N LEU A 146 0.54 6.80 8.98
CA LEU A 146 0.73 5.34 9.04
C LEU A 146 0.33 4.74 10.39
N VAL A 147 0.57 5.45 11.50
CA VAL A 147 0.23 4.98 12.86
C VAL A 147 -1.25 5.18 13.16
N PHE A 148 -1.84 6.31 12.76
CA PHE A 148 -3.23 6.61 13.09
C PHE A 148 -4.24 5.94 12.15
N SER A 149 -3.87 5.69 10.87
CA SER A 149 -4.81 5.06 9.92
C SER A 149 -5.35 3.68 10.37
N PRO A 150 -4.57 2.74 10.94
CA PRO A 150 -5.12 1.49 11.45
C PRO A 150 -6.02 1.69 12.68
N ILE A 151 -5.76 2.68 13.53
CA ILE A 151 -6.62 3.01 14.67
C ILE A 151 -7.98 3.52 14.18
N LEU A 152 -7.95 4.47 13.24
CA LEU A 152 -9.18 4.96 12.59
C LEU A 152 -9.95 3.83 11.91
N ALA A 153 -9.24 2.89 11.27
CA ALA A 153 -9.85 1.77 10.59
C ALA A 153 -10.52 0.77 11.56
N ILE A 154 -9.92 0.50 12.73
CA ILE A 154 -10.58 -0.29 13.80
C ILE A 154 -11.87 0.40 14.23
N CYS A 155 -11.82 1.69 14.53
CA CYS A 155 -12.98 2.47 14.95
C CYS A 155 -14.06 2.49 13.87
N ALA A 156 -13.70 2.76 12.61
CA ALA A 156 -14.61 2.77 11.48
C ALA A 156 -15.28 1.40 11.28
N GLY A 157 -14.50 0.31 11.32
CA GLY A 157 -15.04 -1.06 11.22
C GLY A 157 -15.99 -1.40 12.37
N PHE A 158 -15.64 -1.01 13.59
CA PHE A 158 -16.48 -1.21 14.76
C PHE A 158 -17.82 -0.44 14.65
N ILE A 159 -17.76 0.82 14.29
CA ILE A 159 -18.94 1.69 14.08
C ILE A 159 -19.82 1.14 12.97
N MET A 160 -19.23 0.85 11.79
CA MET A 160 -19.99 0.34 10.64
C MET A 160 -20.73 -0.96 10.96
N MET A 161 -20.07 -1.90 11.63
CA MET A 161 -20.70 -3.16 12.03
C MET A 161 -21.78 -2.95 13.09
N THR A 162 -21.59 -2.03 14.01
CA THR A 162 -22.60 -1.69 15.03
C THR A 162 -23.85 -1.10 14.36
N LEU A 163 -23.69 -0.19 13.42
CA LEU A 163 -24.80 0.37 12.64
C LEU A 163 -25.54 -0.73 11.87
N PHE A 164 -24.81 -1.64 11.22
CA PHE A 164 -25.43 -2.76 10.52
C PHE A 164 -26.22 -3.68 11.47
N LYS A 165 -25.73 -3.94 12.66
CA LYS A 165 -26.46 -4.71 13.68
C LYS A 165 -27.77 -4.02 14.09
N LEU A 166 -27.77 -2.69 14.22
CA LEU A 166 -28.95 -1.92 14.56
C LEU A 166 -29.98 -1.90 13.43
N TRP A 167 -29.54 -1.65 12.20
CA TRP A 167 -30.42 -1.51 11.03
C TRP A 167 -31.03 -2.83 10.56
N PHE A 168 -30.26 -3.93 10.64
CA PHE A 168 -30.65 -5.22 10.07
C PHE A 168 -31.06 -6.26 11.12
N LYS A 169 -31.22 -5.88 12.41
CA LYS A 169 -31.55 -6.81 13.51
C LYS A 169 -32.81 -7.62 13.30
N ASN A 170 -33.80 -7.06 12.62
CA ASN A 170 -35.14 -7.67 12.44
C ASN A 170 -35.31 -8.38 11.10
N LEU A 171 -34.25 -8.49 10.28
CA LEU A 171 -34.35 -9.10 8.95
C LEU A 171 -34.11 -10.62 8.98
N ASN A 172 -34.76 -11.33 8.06
CA ASN A 172 -34.53 -12.76 7.87
C ASN A 172 -33.09 -13.04 7.47
N LEU A 173 -32.38 -13.85 8.24
CA LEU A 173 -30.96 -14.11 8.12
C LEU A 173 -30.55 -14.65 6.73
N TYR A 174 -31.37 -15.50 6.11
CA TYR A 174 -31.10 -16.09 4.80
C TYR A 174 -31.16 -15.02 3.68
N ARG A 175 -32.25 -14.25 3.65
CA ARG A 175 -32.44 -13.17 2.66
C ARG A 175 -31.37 -12.09 2.83
N THR A 176 -31.05 -11.73 4.06
CA THR A 176 -30.03 -10.77 4.41
C THR A 176 -28.66 -11.21 3.93
N ASN A 177 -28.26 -12.47 4.15
CA ASN A 177 -26.97 -12.98 3.69
C ASN A 177 -26.88 -12.99 2.15
N LYS A 178 -27.97 -13.31 1.42
CA LYS A 178 -27.97 -13.25 -0.04
C LYS A 178 -27.81 -11.82 -0.54
N GLY A 179 -28.52 -10.86 0.05
CA GLY A 179 -28.41 -9.43 -0.27
C GLY A 179 -26.99 -8.89 -0.01
N PHE A 180 -26.40 -9.24 1.15
CA PHE A 180 -25.04 -8.83 1.48
C PHE A 180 -23.98 -9.45 0.57
N ARG A 181 -24.14 -10.67 0.06
CA ARG A 181 -23.25 -11.23 -0.96
C ARG A 181 -23.27 -10.39 -2.24
N THR A 182 -24.44 -9.98 -2.71
CA THR A 182 -24.55 -9.11 -3.88
C THR A 182 -23.93 -7.73 -3.60
N MET A 183 -24.24 -7.13 -2.45
CA MET A 183 -23.69 -5.84 -2.04
C MET A 183 -22.15 -5.91 -1.93
N GLN A 184 -21.60 -7.04 -1.51
CA GLN A 184 -20.17 -7.24 -1.36
C GLN A 184 -19.41 -7.21 -2.71
N ILE A 185 -20.07 -7.50 -3.82
CA ILE A 185 -19.47 -7.32 -5.15
C ILE A 185 -19.14 -5.84 -5.38
N PHE A 186 -20.09 -4.97 -5.07
CA PHE A 186 -19.93 -3.52 -5.22
C PHE A 186 -18.91 -2.97 -4.21
N THR A 187 -18.99 -3.39 -2.94
CA THR A 187 -18.06 -2.89 -1.93
C THR A 187 -16.63 -3.37 -2.17
N ALA A 188 -16.43 -4.58 -2.68
CA ALA A 188 -15.11 -5.06 -3.09
C ALA A 188 -14.57 -4.29 -4.32
N ALA A 189 -15.44 -3.88 -5.25
CA ALA A 189 -15.05 -3.03 -6.37
C ALA A 189 -14.62 -1.64 -5.87
N ILE A 190 -15.41 -1.01 -5.00
CA ILE A 190 -15.06 0.27 -4.37
C ILE A 190 -13.75 0.15 -3.57
N GLN A 191 -13.59 -0.92 -2.80
CA GLN A 191 -12.37 -1.18 -2.04
C GLN A 191 -11.15 -1.31 -2.95
N SER A 192 -11.28 -2.01 -4.08
CA SER A 192 -10.20 -2.16 -5.05
C SER A 192 -9.88 -0.83 -5.74
N PHE A 193 -10.89 -0.04 -6.07
CA PHE A 193 -10.72 1.30 -6.62
C PHE A 193 -9.96 2.20 -5.63
N THR A 194 -10.42 2.29 -4.37
CA THR A 194 -9.76 3.13 -3.36
C THR A 194 -8.34 2.65 -3.03
N HIS A 195 -8.09 1.34 -3.08
CA HIS A 195 -6.76 0.78 -2.97
C HIS A 195 -5.83 1.31 -4.07
N GLY A 196 -6.27 1.26 -5.34
CA GLY A 196 -5.51 1.80 -6.47
C GLY A 196 -5.27 3.31 -6.37
N THR A 197 -6.23 4.08 -5.83
CA THR A 197 -6.07 5.54 -5.64
C THR A 197 -4.99 5.94 -4.64
N ASN A 198 -4.50 5.04 -3.82
CA ASN A 198 -3.44 5.32 -2.84
C ASN A 198 -2.14 4.60 -3.21
N ASP A 199 -2.21 3.31 -3.49
CA ASP A 199 -1.02 2.46 -3.57
C ASP A 199 -0.17 2.69 -4.83
N ALA A 200 -0.76 2.82 -6.02
CA ALA A 200 -0.01 3.08 -7.24
C ALA A 200 0.72 4.43 -7.23
N GLN A 201 0.21 5.39 -6.47
CA GLN A 201 0.81 6.71 -6.39
C GLN A 201 2.22 6.71 -5.77
N LYS A 202 2.59 5.67 -5.01
CA LYS A 202 3.93 5.54 -4.42
C LYS A 202 4.99 5.36 -5.50
N ALA A 203 4.75 4.46 -6.45
CA ALA A 203 5.65 4.27 -7.59
C ALA A 203 5.68 5.50 -8.50
N MET A 204 4.54 6.16 -8.72
CA MET A 204 4.46 7.41 -9.47
C MET A 204 5.34 8.50 -8.85
N GLY A 205 5.27 8.68 -7.52
CA GLY A 205 6.09 9.64 -6.79
C GLY A 205 7.58 9.36 -6.99
N ILE A 206 8.00 8.10 -6.82
CA ILE A 206 9.40 7.69 -6.96
C ILE A 206 9.90 7.87 -8.40
N MET A 207 9.12 7.46 -9.41
CA MET A 207 9.51 7.68 -10.80
C MET A 207 9.67 9.17 -11.12
N THR A 208 8.76 10.01 -10.60
CA THR A 208 8.85 11.45 -10.79
C THR A 208 10.08 12.03 -10.09
N MET A 209 10.38 11.58 -8.85
CA MET A 209 11.62 11.95 -8.16
C MET A 209 12.87 11.62 -8.99
N ALA A 210 12.92 10.41 -9.55
CA ALA A 210 14.04 9.98 -10.38
C ALA A 210 14.18 10.81 -11.66
N LEU A 211 13.06 11.17 -12.31
CA LEU A 211 13.06 12.02 -13.49
C LEU A 211 13.53 13.43 -13.15
N ILE A 212 13.15 13.99 -12.02
CA ILE A 212 13.61 15.29 -11.54
C ILE A 212 15.11 15.23 -11.23
N ALA A 213 15.57 14.24 -10.48
CA ALA A 213 16.98 14.05 -10.15
C ALA A 213 17.84 13.84 -11.39
N GLY A 214 17.31 13.16 -12.41
CA GLY A 214 17.99 12.97 -13.71
C GLY A 214 17.93 14.16 -14.66
N GLY A 215 17.30 15.27 -14.28
CA GLY A 215 17.12 16.45 -15.13
C GLY A 215 16.19 16.24 -16.32
N LEU A 216 15.39 15.17 -16.31
CA LEU A 216 14.48 14.79 -17.40
C LEU A 216 13.04 15.31 -17.20
N HIS A 217 12.76 15.89 -16.05
CA HIS A 217 11.48 16.50 -15.73
C HIS A 217 11.70 17.71 -14.81
N SER A 218 10.93 18.76 -15.03
CA SER A 218 10.92 19.96 -14.20
C SER A 218 9.49 20.29 -13.80
N GLY A 219 9.24 20.47 -12.51
CA GLY A 219 7.91 20.78 -11.97
C GLY A 219 7.34 19.72 -11.02
N ASP A 220 6.16 20.01 -10.50
CA ASP A 220 5.49 19.20 -9.47
C ASP A 220 4.42 18.26 -10.02
N ASP A 221 4.18 18.30 -11.31
CA ASP A 221 3.18 17.47 -11.96
C ASP A 221 3.71 16.04 -12.20
N ILE A 222 2.79 15.08 -12.12
CA ILE A 222 3.09 13.68 -12.44
C ILE A 222 2.78 13.47 -13.93
N PRO A 223 3.77 13.18 -14.78
CA PRO A 223 3.56 12.96 -16.20
C PRO A 223 2.51 11.87 -16.46
N PHE A 224 1.69 12.06 -17.49
CA PHE A 224 0.63 11.08 -17.80
C PHE A 224 1.17 9.67 -18.08
N TRP A 225 2.30 9.55 -18.76
CA TRP A 225 2.91 8.25 -19.02
C TRP A 225 3.36 7.53 -17.74
N VAL A 226 3.83 8.28 -16.72
CA VAL A 226 4.17 7.73 -15.39
C VAL A 226 2.93 7.15 -14.74
N ARG A 227 1.81 7.88 -14.80
CA ARG A 227 0.51 7.39 -14.26
C ARG A 227 0.04 6.14 -14.98
N ALA A 228 0.09 6.16 -16.32
CA ALA A 228 -0.34 5.03 -17.14
C ALA A 228 0.55 3.79 -16.93
N ALA A 229 1.87 3.98 -16.81
CA ALA A 229 2.82 2.89 -16.57
C ALA A 229 2.63 2.26 -15.18
N ALA A 230 2.52 3.07 -14.12
CA ALA A 230 2.27 2.60 -12.76
C ALA A 230 0.92 1.89 -12.66
N ALA A 231 -0.16 2.49 -13.18
CA ALA A 231 -1.48 1.87 -13.18
C ALA A 231 -1.48 0.51 -13.91
N THR A 232 -0.75 0.41 -15.02
CA THR A 232 -0.61 -0.84 -15.78
C THR A 232 0.19 -1.87 -14.99
N ALA A 233 1.32 -1.49 -14.39
CA ALA A 233 2.15 -2.37 -13.57
C ALA A 233 1.34 -2.93 -12.39
N MET A 234 0.65 -2.07 -11.64
CA MET A 234 -0.21 -2.49 -10.53
C MET A 234 -1.36 -3.38 -10.99
N GLY A 235 -2.06 -3.02 -12.06
CA GLY A 235 -3.17 -3.82 -12.60
C GLY A 235 -2.70 -5.21 -13.05
N LEU A 236 -1.57 -5.30 -13.76
CA LEU A 236 -0.97 -6.58 -14.15
C LEU A 236 -0.51 -7.40 -12.93
N GLY A 237 0.15 -6.77 -11.96
CA GLY A 237 0.51 -7.41 -10.72
C GLY A 237 -0.70 -7.96 -9.98
N THR A 238 -1.75 -7.15 -9.85
CA THR A 238 -3.04 -7.57 -9.26
C THR A 238 -3.61 -8.81 -9.96
N SER A 239 -3.47 -8.94 -11.27
CA SER A 239 -4.01 -10.08 -12.04
C SER A 239 -3.40 -11.43 -11.68
N ILE A 240 -2.19 -11.47 -11.11
CA ILE A 240 -1.54 -12.70 -10.64
C ILE A 240 -2.20 -13.21 -9.35
N GLY A 241 -2.66 -12.31 -8.49
CA GLY A 241 -3.34 -12.61 -7.23
C GLY A 241 -2.45 -13.11 -6.10
N GLY A 242 -2.75 -12.71 -4.90
CA GLY A 242 -2.01 -13.04 -3.66
C GLY A 242 -2.69 -14.14 -2.83
N TYR A 243 -2.91 -15.35 -3.35
CA TYR A 243 -3.70 -16.40 -2.69
C TYR A 243 -3.29 -16.72 -1.24
N LYS A 244 -1.98 -16.70 -0.94
CA LYS A 244 -1.48 -16.96 0.43
C LYS A 244 -1.94 -15.88 1.40
N ILE A 245 -1.90 -14.61 0.99
CA ILE A 245 -2.31 -13.45 1.80
C ILE A 245 -3.83 -13.38 1.88
N ILE A 246 -4.56 -13.64 0.77
CA ILE A 246 -6.04 -13.77 0.77
C ILE A 246 -6.49 -14.75 1.86
N LYS A 247 -5.84 -15.91 1.97
CA LYS A 247 -6.14 -16.91 2.99
C LYS A 247 -5.86 -16.42 4.41
N THR A 248 -4.81 -15.62 4.60
CA THR A 248 -4.46 -15.07 5.91
C THR A 248 -5.42 -13.97 6.33
N VAL A 249 -5.63 -12.96 5.50
CA VAL A 249 -6.49 -11.81 5.81
C VAL A 249 -7.97 -12.22 5.84
N GLY A 250 -8.40 -13.02 4.85
CA GLY A 250 -9.81 -13.42 4.71
C GLY A 250 -10.27 -14.55 5.62
N GLY A 251 -9.36 -15.26 6.31
CA GLY A 251 -9.75 -16.43 7.09
C GLY A 251 -9.09 -16.62 8.45
N LYS A 252 -7.90 -16.04 8.68
CA LYS A 252 -7.16 -16.27 9.93
C LYS A 252 -7.37 -15.19 11.00
N ILE A 253 -7.86 -14.00 10.63
CA ILE A 253 -8.16 -12.90 11.57
C ILE A 253 -9.47 -13.18 12.28
N MET A 254 -10.53 -13.49 11.52
CA MET A 254 -11.84 -13.90 12.03
C MET A 254 -12.61 -14.70 10.95
N LYS A 255 -13.68 -15.38 11.35
CA LYS A 255 -14.60 -16.00 10.37
C LYS A 255 -15.49 -14.92 9.76
N ILE A 256 -15.22 -14.52 8.54
CA ILE A 256 -15.93 -13.46 7.82
C ILE A 256 -17.27 -14.02 7.26
N ARG A 257 -18.36 -13.33 7.55
CA ARG A 257 -19.68 -13.52 6.93
C ARG A 257 -19.92 -12.39 5.92
N PRO A 258 -20.88 -12.51 4.96
CA PRO A 258 -21.10 -11.46 3.97
C PRO A 258 -21.33 -10.07 4.57
N VAL A 259 -22.12 -9.94 5.63
CA VAL A 259 -22.34 -8.68 6.33
C VAL A 259 -21.03 -8.09 6.91
N ASN A 260 -20.14 -8.95 7.42
CA ASN A 260 -18.84 -8.52 7.92
C ASN A 260 -17.95 -8.00 6.81
N GLY A 261 -17.96 -8.70 5.67
CA GLY A 261 -17.20 -8.29 4.49
C GLY A 261 -17.63 -6.92 4.00
N VAL A 262 -18.93 -6.70 3.81
CA VAL A 262 -19.45 -5.38 3.41
C VAL A 262 -19.06 -4.29 4.40
N ALA A 263 -19.21 -4.55 5.71
CA ALA A 263 -18.85 -3.57 6.73
C ALA A 263 -17.35 -3.25 6.73
N ALA A 264 -16.50 -4.26 6.56
CA ALA A 264 -15.04 -4.09 6.51
C ALA A 264 -14.60 -3.35 5.25
N ASP A 265 -15.16 -3.73 4.08
CA ASP A 265 -14.86 -3.09 2.80
C ASP A 265 -15.24 -1.61 2.83
N LEU A 266 -16.45 -1.27 3.27
CA LEU A 266 -16.88 0.12 3.37
C LEU A 266 -16.05 0.94 4.36
N ALA A 267 -15.77 0.38 5.55
CA ALA A 267 -14.96 1.06 6.56
C ALA A 267 -13.54 1.33 6.06
N SER A 268 -12.89 0.32 5.47
CA SER A 268 -11.54 0.48 4.95
C SER A 268 -11.49 1.39 3.72
N ALA A 269 -12.45 1.27 2.79
CA ALA A 269 -12.54 2.16 1.64
C ALA A 269 -12.70 3.62 2.06
N THR A 270 -13.54 3.90 3.06
CA THR A 270 -13.72 5.27 3.60
C THR A 270 -12.42 5.83 4.15
N VAL A 271 -11.67 5.05 4.93
CA VAL A 271 -10.39 5.51 5.51
C VAL A 271 -9.32 5.71 4.44
N ILE A 272 -9.18 4.77 3.49
CA ILE A 272 -8.18 4.88 2.41
C ILE A 272 -8.51 6.06 1.50
N PHE A 273 -9.77 6.19 1.09
CA PHE A 273 -10.19 7.28 0.20
C PHE A 273 -10.08 8.63 0.89
N GLY A 274 -10.47 8.72 2.16
CA GLY A 274 -10.28 9.93 2.97
C GLY A 274 -8.81 10.36 3.04
N ALA A 275 -7.89 9.42 3.26
CA ALA A 275 -6.45 9.68 3.24
C ALA A 275 -5.96 10.15 1.86
N THR A 276 -6.46 9.53 0.77
CA THR A 276 -6.14 9.95 -0.61
C THR A 276 -6.57 11.39 -0.88
N LEU A 277 -7.77 11.79 -0.43
CA LEU A 277 -8.29 13.16 -0.61
C LEU A 277 -7.46 14.23 0.11
N ILE A 278 -6.87 13.89 1.25
CA ILE A 278 -5.95 14.79 1.99
C ILE A 278 -4.47 14.52 1.65
N HIS A 279 -4.22 13.79 0.57
CA HIS A 279 -2.89 13.52 0.00
C HIS A 279 -1.94 12.78 0.95
N LEU A 280 -2.45 11.97 1.86
CA LEU A 280 -1.64 11.21 2.81
C LEU A 280 -1.44 9.77 2.32
N PRO A 281 -0.19 9.29 2.23
CA PRO A 281 0.08 7.88 2.04
C PRO A 281 -0.32 7.10 3.29
N VAL A 282 -1.11 6.05 3.12
CA VAL A 282 -1.47 5.13 4.20
C VAL A 282 -1.09 3.69 3.84
N SER A 283 -1.09 2.83 4.84
CA SER A 283 -0.94 1.39 4.62
C SER A 283 -2.31 0.75 4.40
N THR A 284 -2.63 0.45 3.16
CA THR A 284 -3.87 -0.22 2.79
C THR A 284 -4.02 -1.58 3.49
N THR A 285 -2.93 -2.35 3.63
CA THR A 285 -2.88 -3.61 4.38
C THR A 285 -3.26 -3.43 5.85
N HIS A 286 -2.73 -2.37 6.50
CA HIS A 286 -3.05 -2.07 7.89
C HIS A 286 -4.51 -1.64 8.03
N VAL A 287 -4.98 -0.76 7.17
CA VAL A 287 -6.36 -0.24 7.20
C VAL A 287 -7.37 -1.38 7.04
N ILE A 288 -7.19 -2.25 6.04
CA ILE A 288 -8.12 -3.35 5.77
C ILE A 288 -8.10 -4.38 6.90
N SER A 289 -6.91 -4.82 7.33
CA SER A 289 -6.79 -5.77 8.44
C SER A 289 -7.38 -5.22 9.74
N SER A 290 -7.16 -3.95 10.03
CA SER A 290 -7.71 -3.24 11.20
C SER A 290 -9.23 -3.08 11.10
N SER A 291 -9.78 -2.77 9.93
CA SER A 291 -11.24 -2.71 9.72
C SER A 291 -11.88 -4.07 9.99
N ILE A 292 -11.26 -5.18 9.54
CA ILE A 292 -11.73 -6.54 9.83
C ILE A 292 -11.71 -6.82 11.32
N MET A 293 -10.65 -6.41 12.04
CA MET A 293 -10.56 -6.54 13.50
C MET A 293 -11.63 -5.71 14.20
N GLY A 294 -11.90 -4.49 13.75
CA GLY A 294 -12.95 -3.61 14.27
C GLY A 294 -14.35 -4.21 14.09
N VAL A 295 -14.65 -4.69 12.89
CA VAL A 295 -15.91 -5.42 12.58
C VAL A 295 -16.07 -6.65 13.47
N GLY A 296 -15.00 -7.43 13.62
CA GLY A 296 -14.99 -8.61 14.47
C GLY A 296 -15.26 -8.28 15.94
N SER A 297 -14.60 -7.24 16.45
CA SER A 297 -14.75 -6.77 17.83
C SER A 297 -16.16 -6.28 18.12
N ALA A 298 -16.81 -5.59 17.18
CA ALA A 298 -18.20 -5.16 17.29
C ALA A 298 -19.17 -6.35 17.36
N GLN A 299 -18.86 -7.46 16.70
CA GLN A 299 -19.68 -8.67 16.81
C GLN A 299 -19.45 -9.40 18.14
N ARG A 300 -18.21 -9.75 18.40
CA ARG A 300 -17.76 -10.42 19.62
C ARG A 300 -16.24 -10.32 19.70
N VAL A 301 -15.72 -9.65 20.72
CA VAL A 301 -14.28 -9.44 20.92
C VAL A 301 -13.49 -10.76 20.88
N ARG A 302 -14.03 -11.83 21.49
CA ARG A 302 -13.45 -13.18 21.48
C ARG A 302 -13.53 -13.86 20.09
N GLY A 303 -14.27 -13.31 19.12
CA GLY A 303 -14.39 -13.83 17.76
C GLY A 303 -13.20 -13.44 16.88
N VAL A 304 -12.39 -12.48 17.30
CA VAL A 304 -11.14 -12.09 16.66
C VAL A 304 -9.99 -12.95 17.17
N ASN A 305 -9.18 -13.47 16.25
CA ASN A 305 -7.96 -14.19 16.60
C ASN A 305 -6.84 -13.21 16.98
N TRP A 306 -6.82 -12.80 18.23
CA TRP A 306 -5.83 -11.84 18.76
C TRP A 306 -4.39 -12.33 18.68
N GLY A 307 -4.17 -13.66 18.66
CA GLY A 307 -2.84 -14.23 18.41
C GLY A 307 -2.34 -13.94 16.99
N MET A 308 -3.23 -14.04 16.00
CA MET A 308 -2.91 -13.65 14.62
C MET A 308 -2.78 -12.13 14.49
N ALA A 309 -3.67 -11.35 15.12
CA ALA A 309 -3.61 -9.90 15.15
C ALA A 309 -2.25 -9.41 15.69
N ARG A 310 -1.77 -9.98 16.80
CA ARG A 310 -0.45 -9.66 17.37
C ARG A 310 0.68 -9.95 16.36
N LYS A 311 0.67 -11.10 15.68
CA LYS A 311 1.68 -11.43 14.66
C LYS A 311 1.69 -10.40 13.53
N ILE A 312 0.52 -10.01 13.04
CA ILE A 312 0.36 -9.00 12.00
C ILE A 312 0.93 -7.64 12.47
N VAL A 313 0.51 -7.18 13.67
CA VAL A 313 0.98 -5.90 14.23
C VAL A 313 2.49 -5.92 14.48
N THR A 314 3.05 -7.05 14.97
CA THR A 314 4.51 -7.19 15.12
C THR A 314 5.22 -7.04 13.78
N THR A 315 4.70 -7.66 12.72
CA THR A 315 5.25 -7.50 11.36
C THR A 315 5.23 -6.03 10.94
N TRP A 316 4.14 -5.31 11.20
CA TRP A 316 4.04 -3.89 10.87
C TRP A 316 5.13 -3.04 11.53
N VAL A 317 5.37 -3.27 12.82
CA VAL A 317 6.38 -2.53 13.59
C VAL A 317 7.79 -2.81 13.09
N ILE A 318 8.11 -4.07 12.79
CA ILE A 318 9.46 -4.45 12.38
C ILE A 318 9.75 -4.16 10.89
N THR A 319 8.72 -4.01 10.05
CA THR A 319 8.90 -3.81 8.61
C THR A 319 9.74 -2.56 8.31
N MET A 320 9.41 -1.42 8.90
CA MET A 320 10.10 -0.16 8.61
C MET A 320 11.57 -0.18 9.05
N PRO A 321 11.94 -0.58 10.29
CA PRO A 321 13.33 -0.69 10.69
C PRO A 321 14.15 -1.67 9.84
N ILE A 322 13.59 -2.85 9.55
CA ILE A 322 14.33 -3.86 8.77
C ILE A 322 14.54 -3.38 7.34
N SER A 323 13.52 -2.81 6.71
CA SER A 323 13.66 -2.28 5.34
C SER A 323 14.64 -1.10 5.29
N ALA A 324 14.69 -0.26 6.33
CA ALA A 324 15.67 0.83 6.43
C ALA A 324 17.11 0.29 6.49
N VAL A 325 17.36 -0.68 7.38
CA VAL A 325 18.69 -1.31 7.49
C VAL A 325 19.09 -2.01 6.19
N MET A 326 18.17 -2.76 5.56
CA MET A 326 18.43 -3.41 4.28
C MET A 326 18.79 -2.39 3.20
N ALA A 327 18.03 -1.29 3.11
CA ALA A 327 18.28 -0.24 2.13
C ALA A 327 19.64 0.45 2.36
N SER A 328 20.02 0.70 3.63
CA SER A 328 21.34 1.24 3.98
C SER A 328 22.47 0.33 3.51
N VAL A 329 22.36 -0.99 3.76
CA VAL A 329 23.38 -1.96 3.29
C VAL A 329 23.44 -1.99 1.77
N ILE A 330 22.30 -2.00 1.08
CA ILE A 330 22.24 -2.00 -0.38
C ILE A 330 22.84 -0.71 -0.94
N TYR A 331 22.56 0.44 -0.30
CA TYR A 331 23.15 1.71 -0.69
C TYR A 331 24.69 1.67 -0.63
N PHE A 332 25.28 1.19 0.45
CA PHE A 332 26.74 1.07 0.55
C PHE A 332 27.32 0.13 -0.51
N VAL A 333 26.62 -0.95 -0.86
CA VAL A 333 27.08 -1.83 -1.94
C VAL A 333 27.01 -1.13 -3.30
N LEU A 334 25.92 -0.43 -3.60
CA LEU A 334 25.75 0.27 -4.87
C LEU A 334 26.70 1.45 -5.03
N SER A 335 27.00 2.19 -3.95
CA SER A 335 27.93 3.32 -3.96
C SER A 335 29.38 2.92 -4.26
N LEU A 336 29.71 1.62 -4.27
CA LEU A 336 31.01 1.13 -4.75
C LEU A 336 31.12 1.09 -6.29
N PHE A 337 30.00 1.15 -6.99
CA PHE A 337 29.93 1.02 -8.46
C PHE A 337 29.50 2.30 -9.17
N PHE A 338 28.88 3.22 -8.43
CA PHE A 338 28.34 4.48 -8.95
C PHE A 338 28.84 5.69 -8.18
#